data_1179f4a1e6afa1145b3ea14882166413
#
_entry.id   1179f4a1e6afa1145b3ea14882166413
#
_cell.length_a   1.000
_cell.length_b   1.000
_cell.length_c   1.000
_cell.angle_alpha   90.00
_cell.angle_beta   90.00
_cell.angle_gamma   90.00
#
_symmetry.space_group_name_H-M   'P 1'
#
loop_
_entity.id
_entity.type
_entity.pdbx_description
1 polymer ?
#
loop_
_entity_poly.entity_id
_entity_poly.type
_entity_poly.pdbx_seq_one_letter_code
_entity_poly.pdbx_strand_id
1 'polypeptide(L)'
;MKKNKIVKLHSLFFALLMCMTFADVSAKPRIAVLDFELKDMTLAPRIPAEIIRTASIKPLMENELKKSGYDIVSINPDAQQLATAGAGYLFDHPDVAAQLGKQFNADYVIVGRLHKPSFLFFYLMTHLVDVKKEALVGEYLYEVKGGEKKIIVKGVESLTEKIIKSLN
;
A
#
# COMPACT_ATOMS: atom_id res chain seq x y z
N MET A 1 -28.26 21.20 -55.81
CA MET A 1 -27.52 19.97 -55.39
C MET A 1 -26.26 20.15 -54.51
N LYS A 2 -25.72 21.38 -54.28
CA LYS A 2 -24.53 21.58 -53.46
C LYS A 2 -24.74 21.68 -51.94
N LYS A 3 -25.94 22.10 -51.45
CA LYS A 3 -26.22 22.28 -50.03
C LYS A 3 -26.24 20.98 -49.23
N ASN A 4 -26.70 19.87 -49.82
CA ASN A 4 -26.80 18.57 -49.07
C ASN A 4 -25.45 17.88 -48.86
N LYS A 5 -24.40 18.18 -49.61
CA LYS A 5 -23.06 17.64 -49.42
C LYS A 5 -22.36 18.28 -48.22
N ILE A 6 -22.58 19.58 -48.00
CA ILE A 6 -21.94 20.33 -46.89
C ILE A 6 -22.55 19.90 -45.57
N VAL A 7 -23.86 19.69 -45.46
CA VAL A 7 -24.54 19.24 -44.24
C VAL A 7 -24.10 17.81 -43.87
N LYS A 8 -23.94 16.90 -44.85
CA LYS A 8 -23.41 15.57 -44.61
C LYS A 8 -21.96 15.54 -44.13
N LEU A 9 -21.13 16.47 -44.67
CA LEU A 9 -19.73 16.59 -44.27
C LEU A 9 -19.58 17.09 -42.82
N HIS A 10 -20.41 18.07 -42.40
CA HIS A 10 -20.42 18.60 -41.04
C HIS A 10 -20.97 17.56 -40.03
N SER A 11 -21.97 16.79 -40.44
CA SER A 11 -22.51 15.68 -39.59
C SER A 11 -21.49 14.57 -39.40
N LEU A 12 -20.71 14.25 -40.44
CA LEU A 12 -19.64 13.23 -40.33
C LEU A 12 -18.48 13.74 -39.47
N PHE A 13 -18.13 15.01 -39.53
CA PHE A 13 -17.08 15.61 -38.70
C PHE A 13 -17.48 15.74 -37.25
N PHE A 14 -18.77 16.02 -36.98
CA PHE A 14 -19.32 16.04 -35.60
C PHE A 14 -19.42 14.66 -34.98
N ALA A 15 -19.75 13.63 -35.76
CA ALA A 15 -19.74 12.24 -35.31
C ALA A 15 -18.32 11.72 -35.02
N LEU A 16 -17.32 12.14 -35.80
CA LEU A 16 -15.92 11.78 -35.59
C LEU A 16 -15.34 12.47 -34.34
N LEU A 17 -15.77 13.70 -34.02
CA LEU A 17 -15.35 14.42 -32.82
C LEU A 17 -15.92 13.84 -31.54
N MET A 18 -17.07 13.18 -31.62
CA MET A 18 -17.74 12.56 -30.46
C MET A 18 -17.18 11.17 -30.12
N CYS A 19 -16.37 10.55 -30.99
CA CYS A 19 -15.64 9.32 -30.72
C CYS A 19 -14.28 9.50 -30.03
N MET A 20 -13.82 10.75 -29.89
CA MET A 20 -12.63 11.03 -29.10
C MET A 20 -13.05 11.37 -27.68
N THR A 21 -13.16 10.41 -26.83
CA THR A 21 -12.94 10.50 -25.39
C THR A 21 -13.80 9.50 -24.64
N PHE A 22 -13.23 8.46 -24.26
CA PHE A 22 -13.38 7.86 -22.91
C PHE A 22 -12.24 6.84 -22.80
N ALA A 23 -11.00 7.31 -22.83
CA ALA A 23 -9.99 6.58 -22.11
C ALA A 23 -10.36 6.79 -20.63
N ASP A 24 -11.03 5.83 -20.03
CA ASP A 24 -11.08 5.72 -18.58
C ASP A 24 -9.64 5.64 -18.11
N VAL A 25 -9.06 6.78 -17.80
CA VAL A 25 -7.86 6.84 -16.97
C VAL A 25 -8.33 6.41 -15.60
N SER A 26 -8.41 5.09 -15.38
CA SER A 26 -8.62 4.55 -14.06
C SER A 26 -7.50 5.09 -13.18
N ALA A 27 -7.82 6.06 -12.35
CA ALA A 27 -6.87 6.58 -11.39
C ALA A 27 -6.38 5.42 -10.53
N LYS A 28 -5.06 5.32 -10.36
CA LYS A 28 -4.52 4.28 -9.47
C LYS A 28 -5.08 4.46 -8.06
N PRO A 29 -5.31 3.35 -7.34
CA PRO A 29 -5.86 3.43 -5.99
C PRO A 29 -4.92 4.18 -5.04
N ARG A 30 -5.52 4.84 -4.07
CA ARG A 30 -4.85 5.58 -3.00
C ARG A 30 -4.47 4.60 -1.89
N ILE A 31 -3.19 4.54 -1.54
CA ILE A 31 -2.67 3.55 -0.60
C ILE A 31 -2.12 4.24 0.65
N ALA A 32 -2.53 3.81 1.82
CA ALA A 32 -1.90 4.17 3.07
C ALA A 32 -0.96 3.05 3.53
N VAL A 33 0.24 3.41 3.97
CA VAL A 33 1.19 2.49 4.61
C VAL A 33 1.26 2.86 6.08
N LEU A 34 0.92 1.93 6.96
CA LEU A 34 1.01 2.12 8.40
C LEU A 34 2.44 1.92 8.90
N ASP A 35 2.75 2.47 10.07
CA ASP A 35 3.99 2.16 10.78
C ASP A 35 4.00 0.68 11.12
N PHE A 36 5.15 0.03 10.84
CA PHE A 36 5.29 -1.40 11.03
C PHE A 36 5.42 -1.75 12.51
N GLU A 37 4.76 -2.81 12.91
CA GLU A 37 4.91 -3.40 14.24
C GLU A 37 6.22 -4.17 14.36
N LEU A 38 6.92 -4.03 15.48
CA LEU A 38 8.05 -4.89 15.85
C LEU A 38 7.58 -5.97 16.83
N LYS A 39 7.56 -7.22 16.38
CA LYS A 39 7.35 -8.41 17.23
C LYS A 39 8.69 -9.13 17.43
N ASP A 40 9.42 -8.73 18.45
CA ASP A 40 10.73 -9.29 18.81
C ASP A 40 10.56 -10.32 19.93
N MET A 41 10.83 -11.59 19.60
CA MET A 41 10.70 -12.75 20.50
C MET A 41 12.06 -13.18 21.08
N THR A 42 13.11 -12.40 20.88
CA THR A 42 14.45 -12.72 21.39
C THR A 42 14.59 -12.40 22.88
N LEU A 43 15.68 -12.86 23.48
CA LEU A 43 15.98 -12.59 24.90
C LEU A 43 16.31 -11.12 25.19
N ALA A 44 16.64 -10.32 24.15
CA ALA A 44 16.87 -8.89 24.26
C ALA A 44 15.94 -8.14 23.30
N PRO A 45 14.62 -8.09 23.58
CA PRO A 45 13.65 -7.51 22.70
C PRO A 45 13.79 -5.98 22.62
N ARG A 46 13.43 -5.42 21.45
CA ARG A 46 13.29 -3.98 21.23
C ARG A 46 14.56 -3.17 21.46
N ILE A 47 15.72 -3.73 21.12
CA ILE A 47 16.97 -2.92 21.11
C ILE A 47 16.84 -1.77 20.11
N PRO A 48 17.51 -0.60 20.35
CA PRO A 48 17.38 0.58 19.49
C PRO A 48 17.60 0.31 17.99
N ALA A 49 18.52 -0.59 17.65
CA ALA A 49 18.78 -0.99 16.26
C ALA A 49 17.55 -1.63 15.57
N GLU A 50 16.77 -2.44 16.28
CA GLU A 50 15.56 -3.06 15.74
C GLU A 50 14.40 -2.07 15.61
N ILE A 51 14.29 -1.13 16.55
CA ILE A 51 13.29 -0.05 16.46
C ILE A 51 13.57 0.82 15.24
N ILE A 52 14.83 1.25 15.04
CA ILE A 52 15.24 2.05 13.88
C ILE A 52 15.02 1.27 12.58
N ARG A 53 15.37 -0.02 12.56
CA ARG A 53 15.17 -0.90 11.40
C ARG A 53 13.68 -0.98 11.04
N THR A 54 12.82 -1.22 12.01
CA THR A 54 11.37 -1.31 11.81
C THR A 54 10.80 0.00 11.29
N ALA A 55 11.17 1.12 11.89
CA ALA A 55 10.73 2.44 11.47
C ALA A 55 11.19 2.81 10.04
N SER A 56 12.27 2.21 9.53
CA SER A 56 12.75 2.46 8.16
C SER A 56 11.91 1.78 7.07
N ILE A 57 11.05 0.82 7.40
CA ILE A 57 10.33 0.01 6.42
C ILE A 57 9.24 0.81 5.71
N LYS A 58 8.41 1.53 6.46
CA LYS A 58 7.32 2.36 5.91
C LYS A 58 7.82 3.35 4.84
N PRO A 59 8.78 4.24 5.11
CA PRO A 59 9.24 5.20 4.11
C PRO A 59 9.87 4.53 2.88
N LEU A 60 10.52 3.38 3.03
CA LEU A 60 11.01 2.60 1.89
C LEU A 60 9.87 2.08 1.02
N MET A 61 8.83 1.49 1.63
CA MET A 61 7.68 0.96 0.92
C MET A 61 6.86 2.06 0.23
N GLU A 62 6.63 3.18 0.91
CA GLU A 62 5.98 4.35 0.31
C GLU A 62 6.73 4.87 -0.91
N ASN A 63 8.07 4.90 -0.85
CA ASN A 63 8.90 5.34 -1.96
C ASN A 63 8.77 4.40 -3.17
N GLU A 64 8.78 3.07 -2.98
CA GLU A 64 8.61 2.10 -4.06
C GLU A 64 7.20 2.17 -4.68
N LEU A 65 6.16 2.35 -3.88
CA LEU A 65 4.80 2.56 -4.37
C LEU A 65 4.68 3.86 -5.18
N LYS A 66 5.27 4.96 -4.70
CA LYS A 66 5.32 6.25 -5.43
C LYS A 66 6.03 6.13 -6.77
N LYS A 67 7.19 5.45 -6.82
CA LYS A 67 7.91 5.16 -8.08
C LYS A 67 7.03 4.39 -9.08
N SER A 68 6.14 3.55 -8.57
CA SER A 68 5.19 2.79 -9.38
C SER A 68 3.92 3.58 -9.72
N GLY A 69 3.85 4.86 -9.34
CA GLY A 69 2.78 5.79 -9.70
C GLY A 69 1.53 5.70 -8.83
N TYR A 70 1.62 5.11 -7.62
CA TYR A 70 0.52 5.11 -6.66
C TYR A 70 0.49 6.41 -5.84
N ASP A 71 -0.72 6.87 -5.51
CA ASP A 71 -0.93 8.00 -4.60
C ASP A 71 -0.86 7.50 -3.14
N ILE A 72 0.04 8.07 -2.36
CA ILE A 72 0.26 7.66 -0.97
C ILE A 72 -0.47 8.59 -0.03
N VAL A 73 -1.39 8.00 0.73
CA VAL A 73 -2.15 8.68 1.77
C VAL A 73 -1.36 8.66 3.08
N SER A 74 -1.07 9.82 3.62
CA SER A 74 -0.43 9.93 4.92
C SER A 74 -1.46 9.79 6.04
N ILE A 75 -1.27 8.80 6.90
CA ILE A 75 -2.06 8.65 8.14
C ILE A 75 -1.25 9.24 9.28
N ASN A 76 -1.92 10.06 10.11
CA ASN A 76 -1.32 10.64 11.29
C ASN A 76 -0.90 9.53 12.27
N PRO A 77 0.36 9.51 12.77
CA PRO A 77 0.83 8.53 13.75
C PRO A 77 -0.05 8.45 15.01
N ASP A 78 -0.56 9.57 15.49
CA ASP A 78 -1.46 9.59 16.66
C ASP A 78 -2.77 8.85 16.39
N ALA A 79 -3.32 8.98 15.18
CA ALA A 79 -4.52 8.24 14.78
C ALA A 79 -4.24 6.73 14.70
N GLN A 80 -3.10 6.32 14.17
CA GLN A 80 -2.68 4.92 14.17
C GLN A 80 -2.48 4.40 15.59
N GLN A 81 -1.84 5.18 16.46
CA GLN A 81 -1.62 4.80 17.86
C GLN A 81 -2.95 4.65 18.61
N LEU A 82 -3.90 5.54 18.40
CA LEU A 82 -5.24 5.45 19.00
C LEU A 82 -5.98 4.20 18.54
N ALA A 83 -5.96 3.88 17.25
CA ALA A 83 -6.56 2.68 16.69
C ALA A 83 -5.92 1.41 17.28
N THR A 84 -4.59 1.38 17.39
CA THR A 84 -3.85 0.28 18.03
C THR A 84 -4.20 0.12 19.51
N ALA A 85 -4.34 1.21 20.25
CA ALA A 85 -4.69 1.18 21.69
C ALA A 85 -6.10 0.61 21.92
N GLY A 86 -7.05 0.84 21.00
CA GLY A 86 -8.42 0.35 21.10
C GLY A 86 -8.61 -1.12 20.72
N ALA A 87 -7.85 -1.61 19.75
CA ALA A 87 -8.03 -2.94 19.16
C ALA A 87 -6.84 -3.89 19.38
N GLY A 88 -5.70 -3.41 19.87
CA GLY A 88 -4.44 -4.14 19.85
C GLY A 88 -3.71 -3.92 18.52
N TYR A 89 -2.85 -4.87 18.15
CA TYR A 89 -2.06 -4.72 16.93
C TYR A 89 -2.91 -4.75 15.67
N LEU A 90 -2.85 -3.71 14.85
CA LEU A 90 -3.64 -3.57 13.63
C LEU A 90 -3.32 -4.66 12.58
N PHE A 91 -2.16 -5.30 12.69
CA PHE A 91 -1.81 -6.45 11.85
C PHE A 91 -2.79 -7.62 12.01
N ASP A 92 -3.33 -7.79 13.20
CA ASP A 92 -4.27 -8.86 13.53
C ASP A 92 -5.75 -8.41 13.42
N HIS A 93 -5.99 -7.11 13.06
CA HIS A 93 -7.32 -6.48 13.00
C HIS A 93 -7.52 -5.71 11.67
N PRO A 94 -7.71 -6.42 10.54
CA PRO A 94 -7.87 -5.78 9.23
C PRO A 94 -9.10 -4.89 9.12
N ASP A 95 -10.17 -5.19 9.84
CA ASP A 95 -11.37 -4.38 9.95
C ASP A 95 -11.10 -3.00 10.57
N VAL A 96 -10.33 -2.95 11.65
CA VAL A 96 -9.92 -1.69 12.30
C VAL A 96 -8.94 -0.92 11.43
N ALA A 97 -8.01 -1.61 10.75
CA ALA A 97 -7.10 -0.99 9.80
C ALA A 97 -7.87 -0.36 8.61
N ALA A 98 -8.91 -1.03 8.12
CA ALA A 98 -9.79 -0.49 7.08
C ALA A 98 -10.55 0.76 7.54
N GLN A 99 -11.11 0.74 8.76
CA GLN A 99 -11.80 1.89 9.34
C GLN A 99 -10.85 3.09 9.50
N LEU A 100 -9.60 2.85 9.90
CA LEU A 100 -8.57 3.88 9.94
C LEU A 100 -8.29 4.43 8.54
N GLY A 101 -8.09 3.58 7.53
CA GLY A 101 -7.89 4.00 6.15
C GLY A 101 -9.03 4.84 5.59
N LYS A 102 -10.27 4.48 5.94
CA LYS A 102 -11.49 5.21 5.55
C LYS A 102 -11.52 6.66 6.06
N GLN A 103 -11.04 6.92 7.27
CA GLN A 103 -10.95 8.27 7.83
C GLN A 103 -10.02 9.19 7.02
N PHE A 104 -9.05 8.62 6.33
CA PHE A 104 -8.06 9.34 5.51
C PHE A 104 -8.32 9.20 3.99
N ASN A 105 -9.47 8.63 3.59
CA ASN A 105 -9.83 8.40 2.20
C ASN A 105 -8.81 7.55 1.42
N ALA A 106 -8.23 6.53 2.05
CA ALA A 106 -7.44 5.51 1.37
C ALA A 106 -8.36 4.46 0.75
N ASP A 107 -7.96 3.88 -0.40
CA ASP A 107 -8.63 2.74 -1.00
C ASP A 107 -8.10 1.43 -0.43
N TYR A 108 -6.80 1.40 -0.11
CA TYR A 108 -6.10 0.29 0.52
C TYR A 108 -5.23 0.75 1.68
N VAL A 109 -5.09 -0.13 2.66
CA VAL A 109 -4.16 0.04 3.77
C VAL A 109 -3.17 -1.12 3.77
N ILE A 110 -1.89 -0.81 3.84
CA ILE A 110 -0.82 -1.78 4.07
C ILE A 110 -0.47 -1.76 5.55
N VAL A 111 -0.69 -2.88 6.21
CA VAL A 111 -0.32 -3.12 7.60
C VAL A 111 0.87 -4.06 7.62
N GLY A 112 1.91 -3.72 8.38
CA GLY A 112 3.12 -4.51 8.37
C GLY A 112 3.63 -4.89 9.75
N ARG A 113 4.37 -6.01 9.78
CA ARG A 113 5.01 -6.54 10.98
C ARG A 113 6.43 -7.00 10.64
N LEU A 114 7.41 -6.54 11.40
CA LEU A 114 8.72 -7.16 11.45
C LEU A 114 8.72 -8.17 12.58
N HIS A 115 8.60 -9.45 12.24
CA HIS A 115 8.62 -10.56 13.19
C HIS A 115 10.03 -11.12 13.32
N LYS A 116 10.57 -11.10 14.54
CA LYS A 116 11.91 -11.57 14.86
C LYS A 116 11.84 -12.71 15.88
N PRO A 117 11.67 -13.96 15.45
CA PRO A 117 11.62 -15.11 16.36
C PRO A 117 12.98 -15.48 16.96
N SER A 118 14.09 -15.09 16.30
CA SER A 118 15.45 -15.38 16.76
C SER A 118 16.44 -14.30 16.29
N PHE A 119 17.70 -14.41 16.69
CA PHE A 119 18.79 -13.54 16.24
C PHE A 119 19.20 -13.78 14.78
N LEU A 120 18.84 -14.93 14.19
CA LEU A 120 19.26 -15.34 12.86
C LEU A 120 18.24 -15.04 11.76
N PHE A 121 16.96 -14.92 12.13
CA PHE A 121 15.86 -14.81 11.19
C PHE A 121 14.93 -13.65 11.53
N PHE A 122 14.50 -12.96 10.48
CA PHE A 122 13.42 -11.99 10.52
C PHE A 122 12.41 -12.35 9.43
N TYR A 123 11.16 -12.09 9.72
CA TYR A 123 10.09 -12.17 8.74
C TYR A 123 9.50 -10.78 8.56
N LEU A 124 9.62 -10.24 7.35
CA LEU A 124 8.90 -9.05 6.98
C LEU A 124 7.54 -9.48 6.42
N MET A 125 6.49 -9.13 7.12
CA MET A 125 5.12 -9.53 6.82
C MET A 125 4.31 -8.30 6.48
N THR A 126 3.46 -8.39 5.46
CA THR A 126 2.53 -7.31 5.09
C THR A 126 1.16 -7.88 4.77
N HIS A 127 0.14 -7.21 5.24
CA HIS A 127 -1.26 -7.40 4.91
C HIS A 127 -1.73 -6.24 4.04
N LEU A 128 -2.40 -6.56 2.93
CA LEU A 128 -3.11 -5.59 2.10
C LEU A 128 -4.59 -5.66 2.47
N VAL A 129 -5.12 -4.56 2.96
CA VAL A 129 -6.50 -4.44 3.40
C VAL A 129 -7.27 -3.56 2.42
N ASP A 130 -8.36 -4.05 1.88
CA ASP A 130 -9.30 -3.28 1.06
C ASP A 130 -10.23 -2.50 1.99
N VAL A 131 -10.16 -1.17 1.92
CA VAL A 131 -10.90 -0.28 2.81
C VAL A 131 -12.41 -0.35 2.58
N LYS A 132 -12.83 -0.52 1.32
CA LYS A 132 -14.25 -0.60 0.97
C LYS A 132 -14.89 -1.91 1.40
N LYS A 133 -14.14 -3.01 1.31
CA LYS A 133 -14.60 -4.34 1.73
C LYS A 133 -14.42 -4.60 3.22
N GLU A 134 -13.65 -3.74 3.90
CA GLU A 134 -13.22 -3.92 5.30
C GLU A 134 -12.59 -5.31 5.52
N ALA A 135 -11.80 -5.76 4.57
CA ALA A 135 -11.28 -7.13 4.52
C ALA A 135 -9.82 -7.20 4.07
N LEU A 136 -9.14 -8.20 4.59
CA LEU A 136 -7.83 -8.62 4.13
C LEU A 136 -7.95 -9.20 2.71
N VAL A 137 -7.20 -8.66 1.75
CA VAL A 137 -7.20 -9.10 0.34
C VAL A 137 -5.84 -9.63 -0.13
N GLY A 138 -4.80 -9.49 0.67
CA GLY A 138 -3.50 -10.05 0.36
C GLY A 138 -2.61 -10.19 1.59
N GLU A 139 -1.85 -11.28 1.64
CA GLU A 139 -0.85 -11.56 2.66
C GLU A 139 0.49 -11.85 1.98
N TYR A 140 1.53 -11.17 2.41
CA TYR A 140 2.85 -11.30 1.80
C TYR A 140 3.91 -11.48 2.88
N LEU A 141 4.84 -12.38 2.60
CA LEU A 141 5.96 -12.71 3.48
C LEU A 141 7.27 -12.61 2.73
N TYR A 142 8.29 -12.07 3.39
CA TYR A 142 9.67 -12.12 2.98
C TYR A 142 10.55 -12.56 4.15
N GLU A 143 11.26 -13.67 3.99
CA GLU A 143 12.22 -14.16 4.98
C GLU A 143 13.55 -13.46 4.81
N VAL A 144 14.04 -12.88 5.90
CA VAL A 144 15.35 -12.20 5.95
C VAL A 144 16.30 -13.03 6.80
N LYS A 145 17.41 -13.46 6.19
CA LYS A 145 18.51 -14.15 6.88
C LYS A 145 19.65 -13.16 7.11
N GLY A 146 20.02 -12.96 8.37
CA GLY A 146 21.07 -12.01 8.76
C GLY A 146 20.58 -10.59 9.01
N GLY A 147 21.45 -9.74 9.58
CA GLY A 147 21.07 -8.40 10.09
C GLY A 147 21.43 -7.21 9.19
N GLU A 148 21.82 -7.43 7.95
CA GLU A 148 22.29 -6.34 7.10
C GLU A 148 21.15 -5.42 6.61
N LYS A 149 21.39 -4.10 6.64
CA LYS A 149 20.45 -3.08 6.17
C LYS A 149 20.00 -3.30 4.73
N LYS A 150 20.90 -3.77 3.85
CA LYS A 150 20.61 -4.06 2.44
C LYS A 150 19.54 -5.14 2.25
N ILE A 151 19.40 -6.05 3.21
CA ILE A 151 18.45 -7.16 3.12
C ILE A 151 17.02 -6.66 3.38
N ILE A 152 16.85 -5.69 4.28
CA ILE A 152 15.54 -5.05 4.50
C ILE A 152 15.08 -4.31 3.24
N VAL A 153 15.96 -3.57 2.57
CA VAL A 153 15.62 -2.87 1.32
C VAL A 153 15.11 -3.87 0.28
N LYS A 154 15.84 -4.97 0.04
CA LYS A 154 15.42 -6.03 -0.90
C LYS A 154 14.08 -6.68 -0.50
N GLY A 155 13.87 -6.87 0.81
CA GLY A 155 12.61 -7.41 1.32
C GLY A 155 11.44 -6.48 1.03
N VAL A 156 11.61 -5.19 1.25
CA VAL A 156 10.60 -4.17 0.95
C VAL A 156 10.31 -4.10 -0.55
N GLU A 157 11.34 -4.05 -1.39
CA GLU A 157 11.20 -4.07 -2.85
C GLU A 157 10.40 -5.29 -3.31
N SER A 158 10.78 -6.50 -2.84
CA SER A 158 10.10 -7.75 -3.19
C SER A 158 8.63 -7.78 -2.75
N LEU A 159 8.32 -7.32 -1.53
CA LEU A 159 6.95 -7.27 -1.04
C LEU A 159 6.12 -6.25 -1.79
N THR A 160 6.68 -5.06 -2.04
CA THR A 160 5.98 -4.01 -2.79
C THR A 160 5.66 -4.47 -4.21
N GLU A 161 6.59 -5.16 -4.89
CA GLU A 161 6.34 -5.74 -6.21
C GLU A 161 5.18 -6.73 -6.21
N LYS A 162 5.10 -7.61 -5.20
CA LYS A 162 3.99 -8.56 -5.05
C LYS A 162 2.66 -7.85 -4.83
N ILE A 163 2.65 -6.81 -3.99
CA ILE A 163 1.46 -6.00 -3.72
C ILE A 163 0.99 -5.31 -5.01
N ILE A 164 1.91 -4.68 -5.75
CA ILE A 164 1.60 -4.02 -7.02
C ILE A 164 0.98 -4.99 -8.03
N LYS A 165 1.52 -6.21 -8.13
CA LYS A 165 0.96 -7.25 -9.01
C LYS A 165 -0.46 -7.66 -8.65
N SER A 166 -0.84 -7.58 -7.39
CA SER A 166 -2.21 -7.91 -6.94
C SER A 166 -3.20 -6.76 -7.09
N LEU A 167 -2.71 -5.53 -7.30
CA LEU A 167 -3.53 -4.33 -7.50
C LEU A 167 -3.81 -4.02 -8.99
N ASN A 168 -3.08 -4.66 -9.92
CA ASN A 168 -3.25 -4.54 -11.37
C ASN A 168 -4.12 -5.65 -11.92
#